data_eca0a9f42bf3af358e658e680c92db2a
#
_entry.id   eca0a9f42bf3af358e658e680c92db2a
#
_cell.length_a   1.000
_cell.length_b   1.000
_cell.length_c   1.000
_cell.angle_alpha   90.00
_cell.angle_beta   90.00
_cell.angle_gamma   90.00
#
_symmetry.space_group_name_H-M   'P 1'
#
loop_
_entity.id
_entity.type
_entity.pdbx_description
1 polymer ?
#
loop_
_entity_poly.entity_id
_entity_poly.type
_entity_poly.pdbx_seq_one_letter_code
_entity_poly.pdbx_strand_id
1 'polypeptide(L)'
;MTHLELVQTGPVFDEAPQRGDFDVIARMVDDGASVLDIGCGDGALIALLTRSCGARARGLEQDKAKVRSCVARGLSVVQGDAESCLAEYPSASFGYVIFSHSFQCMARPREALRQAGRVGDKVIVSVRNAAHWRNRLKLLAGRVAPIDGAHWADGPLKRACGVRDFATLAREMRFTIETAMPLSNGRPGAPFAKTLWRANLLADEAVFLLTP
;
A
#
# COMPACT_ATOMS: atom_id res chain seq x y z
N MET A 1 -45.34 13.51 -23.68
CA MET A 1 -44.55 12.35 -23.29
C MET A 1 -43.15 12.85 -22.90
N THR A 2 -42.94 13.02 -21.61
CA THR A 2 -41.73 13.63 -21.06
C THR A 2 -40.73 12.52 -20.74
N HIS A 3 -39.61 12.48 -21.48
CA HIS A 3 -38.49 11.58 -21.19
C HIS A 3 -37.85 12.02 -19.87
N LEU A 4 -38.00 11.22 -18.82
CA LEU A 4 -37.19 11.27 -17.61
C LEU A 4 -35.84 10.63 -17.94
N GLU A 5 -34.83 11.45 -18.20
CA GLU A 5 -33.43 11.00 -18.16
C GLU A 5 -33.07 10.66 -16.71
N LEU A 6 -32.83 9.38 -16.46
CA LEU A 6 -32.22 8.90 -15.24
C LEU A 6 -30.78 9.41 -15.20
N VAL A 7 -30.56 10.50 -14.50
CA VAL A 7 -29.21 10.93 -14.11
C VAL A 7 -28.67 9.88 -13.15
N GLN A 8 -27.79 9.02 -13.64
CA GLN A 8 -26.98 8.14 -12.79
C GLN A 8 -26.03 9.01 -11.97
N THR A 9 -26.47 9.45 -10.80
CA THR A 9 -25.58 10.02 -9.78
C THR A 9 -24.85 8.88 -9.05
N GLY A 10 -23.88 8.26 -9.73
CA GLY A 10 -22.83 7.52 -9.05
C GLY A 10 -21.95 8.53 -8.28
N PRO A 11 -21.33 8.14 -7.16
CA PRO A 11 -20.46 9.04 -6.42
C PRO A 11 -19.38 9.59 -7.36
N VAL A 12 -19.31 10.91 -7.49
CA VAL A 12 -18.26 11.61 -8.24
C VAL A 12 -16.96 11.39 -7.47
N PHE A 13 -16.15 10.46 -7.91
CA PHE A 13 -14.79 10.28 -7.42
C PHE A 13 -13.95 11.35 -8.12
N ASP A 14 -13.68 12.44 -7.40
CA ASP A 14 -12.71 13.43 -7.82
C ASP A 14 -11.38 12.69 -8.06
N GLU A 15 -10.78 12.83 -9.24
CA GLU A 15 -9.54 12.14 -9.61
C GLU A 15 -8.39 12.74 -8.78
N ALA A 16 -8.21 12.20 -7.57
CA ALA A 16 -6.97 12.40 -6.84
C ALA A 16 -5.80 11.92 -7.71
N PRO A 17 -4.64 12.60 -7.71
CA PRO A 17 -3.51 12.22 -8.56
C PRO A 17 -3.20 10.75 -8.35
N GLN A 18 -3.35 9.97 -9.43
CA GLN A 18 -3.27 8.52 -9.39
C GLN A 18 -1.83 8.11 -9.06
N ARG A 19 -1.60 7.56 -7.88
CA ARG A 19 -0.31 7.07 -7.45
C ARG A 19 0.07 5.86 -8.29
N GLY A 20 1.31 5.79 -8.75
CA GLY A 20 1.76 4.71 -9.63
C GLY A 20 1.69 3.32 -9.01
N ASP A 21 1.80 3.20 -7.68
CA ASP A 21 1.64 1.93 -6.96
C ASP A 21 0.19 1.41 -7.01
N PHE A 22 -0.82 2.27 -7.10
CA PHE A 22 -2.22 1.88 -7.17
C PHE A 22 -2.54 1.05 -8.43
N ASP A 23 -2.03 1.46 -9.58
CA ASP A 23 -2.22 0.72 -10.83
C ASP A 23 -1.54 -0.66 -10.78
N VAL A 24 -0.38 -0.75 -10.15
CA VAL A 24 0.33 -2.01 -9.94
C VAL A 24 -0.46 -2.91 -8.98
N ILE A 25 -0.92 -2.37 -7.86
CA ILE A 25 -1.74 -3.11 -6.88
C ILE A 25 -3.03 -3.62 -7.52
N ALA A 26 -3.73 -2.78 -8.30
CA ALA A 26 -4.97 -3.16 -8.96
C ALA A 26 -4.79 -4.32 -9.95
N ARG A 27 -3.62 -4.44 -10.58
CA ARG A 27 -3.30 -5.58 -11.47
C ARG A 27 -2.91 -6.86 -10.72
N MET A 28 -2.60 -6.77 -9.43
CA MET A 28 -2.24 -7.91 -8.58
C MET A 28 -3.44 -8.48 -7.83
N VAL A 29 -4.55 -7.74 -7.76
CA VAL A 29 -5.76 -8.16 -7.06
C VAL A 29 -6.72 -8.82 -8.05
N ASP A 30 -7.16 -10.03 -7.71
CA ASP A 30 -8.13 -10.80 -8.51
C ASP A 30 -9.51 -10.14 -8.51
N ASP A 31 -10.27 -10.33 -9.59
CA ASP A 31 -11.63 -9.81 -9.73
C ASP A 31 -12.54 -10.31 -8.60
N GLY A 32 -13.31 -9.41 -8.00
CA GLY A 32 -14.25 -9.72 -6.93
C GLY A 32 -13.61 -10.11 -5.59
N ALA A 33 -12.29 -10.00 -5.45
CA ALA A 33 -11.57 -10.39 -4.23
C ALA A 33 -12.02 -9.60 -3.00
N SER A 34 -11.90 -10.23 -1.82
CA SER A 34 -12.02 -9.55 -0.53
C SER A 34 -10.69 -8.90 -0.15
N VAL A 35 -10.70 -7.60 0.13
CA VAL A 35 -9.49 -6.80 0.36
C VAL A 35 -9.59 -6.03 1.67
N LEU A 36 -8.51 -6.03 2.47
CA LEU A 36 -8.31 -5.15 3.61
C LEU A 36 -7.13 -4.22 3.35
N ASP A 37 -7.40 -2.91 3.21
CA ASP A 37 -6.38 -1.87 3.00
C ASP A 37 -5.99 -1.23 4.33
N ILE A 38 -4.75 -1.44 4.75
CA ILE A 38 -4.22 -0.99 6.04
C ILE A 38 -3.59 0.41 5.91
N GLY A 39 -4.15 1.37 6.65
CA GLY A 39 -3.78 2.79 6.52
C GLY A 39 -4.33 3.36 5.21
N CYS A 40 -5.60 3.11 4.94
CA CYS A 40 -6.24 3.40 3.67
C CYS A 40 -6.34 4.90 3.31
N GLY A 41 -6.00 5.79 4.25
CA GLY A 41 -6.03 7.22 4.02
C GLY A 41 -7.44 7.73 3.68
N ASP A 42 -7.56 8.44 2.58
CA ASP A 42 -8.83 8.95 2.05
C ASP A 42 -9.66 7.91 1.27
N GLY A 43 -9.19 6.67 1.20
CA GLY A 43 -9.85 5.55 0.53
C GLY A 43 -9.70 5.53 -0.98
N ALA A 44 -8.73 6.25 -1.56
CA ALA A 44 -8.53 6.29 -3.00
C ALA A 44 -8.25 4.90 -3.60
N LEU A 45 -7.41 4.08 -2.93
CA LEU A 45 -7.14 2.71 -3.37
C LEU A 45 -8.39 1.83 -3.28
N ILE A 46 -9.16 1.92 -2.20
CA ILE A 46 -10.43 1.18 -2.03
C ILE A 46 -11.38 1.49 -3.19
N ALA A 47 -11.56 2.78 -3.49
CA ALA A 47 -12.43 3.22 -4.59
C ALA A 47 -11.93 2.71 -5.95
N LEU A 48 -10.61 2.72 -6.18
CA LEU A 48 -10.01 2.17 -7.39
C LEU A 48 -10.28 0.68 -7.52
N LEU A 49 -9.97 -0.12 -6.50
CA LEU A 49 -10.14 -1.58 -6.53
C LEU A 49 -11.62 -1.98 -6.69
N THR A 50 -12.53 -1.29 -6.01
CA THR A 50 -13.97 -1.55 -6.17
C THR A 50 -14.43 -1.29 -7.60
N ARG A 51 -13.92 -0.24 -8.25
CA ARG A 51 -14.30 0.14 -9.60
C ARG A 51 -13.62 -0.69 -10.69
N SER A 52 -12.33 -1.01 -10.53
CA SER A 52 -11.51 -1.64 -11.58
C SER A 52 -11.64 -3.16 -11.62
N CYS A 53 -11.75 -3.82 -10.48
CA CYS A 53 -11.85 -5.29 -10.39
C CYS A 53 -13.03 -5.77 -9.53
N GLY A 54 -13.99 -4.90 -9.20
CA GLY A 54 -15.16 -5.29 -8.40
C GLY A 54 -14.81 -5.81 -7.00
N ALA A 55 -13.65 -5.46 -6.45
CA ALA A 55 -13.20 -5.94 -5.16
C ALA A 55 -14.13 -5.49 -4.02
N ARG A 56 -14.37 -6.38 -3.07
CA ARG A 56 -15.05 -6.07 -1.81
C ARG A 56 -14.02 -5.53 -0.82
N ALA A 57 -13.64 -4.26 -1.02
CA ALA A 57 -12.58 -3.64 -0.27
C ALA A 57 -13.08 -2.95 0.99
N ARG A 58 -12.33 -3.11 2.09
CA ARG A 58 -12.52 -2.44 3.37
C ARG A 58 -11.22 -1.77 3.78
N GLY A 59 -11.32 -0.55 4.32
CA GLY A 59 -10.17 0.17 4.86
C GLY A 59 -10.06 0.05 6.37
N LEU A 60 -8.83 0.21 6.86
CA LEU A 60 -8.51 0.44 8.26
C LEU A 60 -7.66 1.70 8.34
N GLU A 61 -8.14 2.73 9.07
CA GLU A 61 -7.47 4.02 9.18
C GLU A 61 -7.57 4.57 10.60
N GLN A 62 -6.47 5.11 11.10
CA GLN A 62 -6.40 5.67 12.45
C GLN A 62 -6.92 7.12 12.50
N ASP A 63 -6.67 7.90 11.45
CA ASP A 63 -7.04 9.33 11.39
C ASP A 63 -8.55 9.49 11.20
N LYS A 64 -9.19 10.07 12.22
CA LYS A 64 -10.64 10.30 12.24
C LYS A 64 -11.14 11.18 11.09
N ALA A 65 -10.35 12.17 10.64
CA ALA A 65 -10.75 13.06 9.54
C ALA A 65 -10.78 12.29 8.22
N LYS A 66 -9.78 11.43 7.98
CA LYS A 66 -9.72 10.55 6.80
C LYS A 66 -10.84 9.51 6.81
N VAL A 67 -11.13 8.90 7.96
CA VAL A 67 -12.27 7.98 8.12
C VAL A 67 -13.58 8.68 7.75
N ARG A 68 -13.81 9.90 8.24
CA ARG A 68 -15.00 10.68 7.87
C ARG A 68 -15.10 10.95 6.37
N SER A 69 -13.98 11.27 5.72
CA SER A 69 -13.91 11.45 4.28
C SER A 69 -14.29 10.17 3.53
N CYS A 70 -13.77 9.01 3.95
CA CYS A 70 -14.14 7.72 3.37
C CYS A 70 -15.64 7.43 3.52
N VAL A 71 -16.20 7.61 4.70
CA VAL A 71 -17.63 7.38 4.98
C VAL A 71 -18.50 8.31 4.16
N ALA A 72 -18.14 9.59 4.04
CA ALA A 72 -18.87 10.56 3.22
C ALA A 72 -18.89 10.16 1.73
N ARG A 73 -17.88 9.42 1.27
CA ARG A 73 -17.80 8.85 -0.09
C ARG A 73 -18.44 7.47 -0.23
N GLY A 74 -19.09 6.95 0.82
CA GLY A 74 -19.75 5.64 0.83
C GLY A 74 -18.77 4.46 0.86
N LEU A 75 -17.51 4.67 1.25
CA LEU A 75 -16.51 3.61 1.35
C LEU A 75 -16.61 2.88 2.68
N SER A 76 -16.38 1.56 2.68
CA SER A 76 -16.31 0.74 3.89
C SER A 76 -14.98 0.96 4.59
N VAL A 77 -15.00 1.55 5.79
CA VAL A 77 -13.80 1.82 6.58
C VAL A 77 -14.05 1.60 8.06
N VAL A 78 -13.05 1.07 8.76
CA VAL A 78 -13.02 0.92 10.22
C VAL A 78 -12.00 1.92 10.77
N GLN A 79 -12.39 2.65 11.82
CA GLN A 79 -11.45 3.51 12.54
C GLN A 79 -10.71 2.68 13.58
N GLY A 80 -9.38 2.67 13.53
CA GLY A 80 -8.57 1.98 14.53
C GLY A 80 -7.08 2.00 14.22
N ASP A 81 -6.30 1.62 15.23
CA ASP A 81 -4.88 1.36 15.05
C ASP A 81 -4.68 0.01 14.34
N ALA A 82 -3.84 0.02 13.30
CA ALA A 82 -3.63 -1.14 12.44
C ALA A 82 -3.11 -2.37 13.20
N GLU A 83 -2.20 -2.17 14.16
CA GLU A 83 -1.53 -3.28 14.83
C GLU A 83 -2.44 -3.98 15.86
N SER A 84 -3.31 -3.22 16.53
CA SER A 84 -4.29 -3.79 17.43
C SER A 84 -5.47 -4.41 16.68
N CYS A 85 -6.03 -3.69 15.71
CA CYS A 85 -7.18 -4.18 14.95
C CYS A 85 -6.87 -5.43 14.11
N LEU A 86 -5.67 -5.55 13.51
CA LEU A 86 -5.29 -6.76 12.78
C LEU A 86 -5.33 -8.02 13.65
N ALA A 87 -5.01 -7.91 14.94
CA ALA A 87 -5.04 -9.03 15.87
C ALA A 87 -6.46 -9.57 16.12
N GLU A 88 -7.48 -8.71 15.97
CA GLU A 88 -8.89 -9.05 16.22
C GLU A 88 -9.56 -9.75 15.03
N TYR A 89 -9.04 -9.58 13.80
CA TYR A 89 -9.59 -10.27 12.64
C TYR A 89 -9.32 -11.77 12.70
N PRO A 90 -10.31 -12.62 12.33
CA PRO A 90 -10.09 -14.06 12.19
C PRO A 90 -9.02 -14.37 11.11
N SER A 91 -8.41 -15.54 11.21
CA SER A 91 -7.49 -16.03 10.17
C SER A 91 -8.21 -16.22 8.84
N ALA A 92 -7.53 -15.98 7.71
CA ALA A 92 -8.05 -16.16 6.35
C ALA A 92 -9.39 -15.42 6.10
N SER A 93 -9.52 -14.21 6.65
CA SER A 93 -10.74 -13.39 6.51
C SER A 93 -10.79 -12.62 5.19
N PHE A 94 -9.65 -12.43 4.55
CA PHE A 94 -9.52 -11.66 3.31
C PHE A 94 -8.65 -12.42 2.31
N GLY A 95 -8.94 -12.26 1.02
CA GLY A 95 -8.07 -12.73 -0.05
C GLY A 95 -6.76 -11.93 -0.10
N TYR A 96 -6.86 -10.61 0.17
CA TYR A 96 -5.70 -9.73 0.17
C TYR A 96 -5.68 -8.80 1.38
N VAL A 97 -4.51 -8.65 2.01
CA VAL A 97 -4.20 -7.56 2.95
C VAL A 97 -3.17 -6.66 2.30
N ILE A 98 -3.46 -5.35 2.23
CA ILE A 98 -2.64 -4.39 1.49
C ILE A 98 -2.06 -3.34 2.44
N PHE A 99 -0.77 -3.05 2.30
CA PHE A 99 -0.08 -1.91 2.89
C PHE A 99 0.42 -0.99 1.78
N SER A 100 -0.37 -0.02 1.38
CA SER A 100 0.05 0.97 0.38
C SER A 100 0.72 2.15 1.06
N HIS A 101 2.07 2.14 1.08
CA HIS A 101 2.95 3.10 1.78
C HIS A 101 2.71 3.23 3.31
N SER A 102 1.90 2.37 3.90
CA SER A 102 1.59 2.38 5.33
C SER A 102 2.52 1.50 6.15
N PHE A 103 3.11 0.46 5.55
CA PHE A 103 3.98 -0.51 6.25
C PHE A 103 5.16 0.15 6.98
N GLN A 104 5.81 1.11 6.35
CA GLN A 104 6.96 1.82 6.94
C GLN A 104 6.58 2.71 8.13
N CYS A 105 5.29 2.97 8.35
CA CYS A 105 4.76 3.72 9.50
C CYS A 105 4.42 2.81 10.70
N MET A 106 4.42 1.48 10.53
CA MET A 106 4.10 0.54 11.61
C MET A 106 5.13 0.61 12.74
N ALA A 107 4.67 0.60 13.98
CA ALA A 107 5.55 0.57 15.16
C ALA A 107 6.26 -0.79 15.27
N ARG A 108 5.55 -1.87 14.96
CA ARG A 108 6.03 -3.26 15.01
C ARG A 108 5.87 -3.96 13.65
N PRO A 109 6.67 -3.61 12.61
CA PRO A 109 6.44 -4.08 11.25
C PRO A 109 6.50 -5.62 11.10
N ARG A 110 7.34 -6.31 11.87
CA ARG A 110 7.37 -7.79 11.86
C ARG A 110 6.03 -8.37 12.33
N GLU A 111 5.47 -7.83 13.39
CA GLU A 111 4.18 -8.27 13.91
C GLU A 111 3.05 -7.91 12.94
N ALA A 112 3.05 -6.69 12.38
CA ALA A 112 2.07 -6.28 11.39
C ALA A 112 2.07 -7.21 10.15
N LEU A 113 3.26 -7.57 9.63
CA LEU A 113 3.39 -8.48 8.51
C LEU A 113 2.94 -9.91 8.86
N ARG A 114 3.27 -10.39 10.07
CA ARG A 114 2.82 -11.70 10.56
C ARG A 114 1.30 -11.78 10.67
N GLN A 115 0.67 -10.74 11.22
CA GLN A 115 -0.79 -10.68 11.32
C GLN A 115 -1.44 -10.54 9.94
N ALA A 116 -0.85 -9.77 9.03
CA ALA A 116 -1.36 -9.65 7.67
C ALA A 116 -1.37 -11.02 6.95
N GLY A 117 -0.30 -11.81 7.09
CA GLY A 117 -0.26 -13.16 6.53
C GLY A 117 -1.17 -14.18 7.24
N ARG A 118 -1.60 -13.91 8.48
CA ARG A 118 -2.60 -14.73 9.16
C ARG A 118 -4.02 -14.38 8.69
N VAL A 119 -4.29 -13.10 8.45
CA VAL A 119 -5.61 -12.56 8.14
C VAL A 119 -5.93 -12.67 6.65
N GLY A 120 -4.93 -12.57 5.79
CA GLY A 120 -5.07 -12.63 4.33
C GLY A 120 -4.38 -13.83 3.71
N ASP A 121 -4.95 -14.34 2.61
CA ASP A 121 -4.33 -15.40 1.81
C ASP A 121 -3.08 -14.87 1.08
N LYS A 122 -3.10 -13.59 0.70
CA LYS A 122 -1.97 -12.88 0.08
C LYS A 122 -1.78 -11.51 0.74
N VAL A 123 -0.54 -11.03 0.74
CA VAL A 123 -0.20 -9.71 1.28
C VAL A 123 0.47 -8.87 0.18
N ILE A 124 -0.03 -7.66 -0.04
CA ILE A 124 0.60 -6.70 -0.96
C ILE A 124 1.21 -5.57 -0.14
N VAL A 125 2.48 -5.29 -0.38
CA VAL A 125 3.18 -4.21 0.33
C VAL A 125 3.89 -3.30 -0.66
N SER A 126 3.55 -2.01 -0.66
CA SER A 126 4.35 -1.00 -1.36
C SER A 126 5.30 -0.30 -0.38
N VAL A 127 6.56 -0.23 -0.74
CA VAL A 127 7.61 0.40 0.06
C VAL A 127 8.35 1.47 -0.73
N ARG A 128 8.57 2.61 -0.11
CA ARG A 128 9.47 3.64 -0.65
C ARG A 128 10.91 3.26 -0.40
N ASN A 129 11.72 3.42 -1.44
CA ASN A 129 13.11 2.97 -1.43
C ASN A 129 14.06 4.04 -0.85
N ALA A 130 14.36 3.95 0.43
CA ALA A 130 15.37 4.82 1.05
C ALA A 130 16.80 4.59 0.50
N ALA A 131 17.06 3.42 -0.09
CA ALA A 131 18.36 3.04 -0.64
C ALA A 131 18.58 3.48 -2.10
N HIS A 132 17.67 4.27 -2.68
CA HIS A 132 17.82 4.82 -4.03
C HIS A 132 19.13 5.62 -4.17
N TRP A 133 19.78 5.56 -5.33
CA TRP A 133 21.11 6.17 -5.54
C TRP A 133 21.18 7.67 -5.19
N ARG A 134 20.12 8.44 -5.48
CA ARG A 134 20.03 9.86 -5.08
C ARG A 134 20.11 10.09 -3.59
N ASN A 135 19.47 9.20 -2.80
CA ASN A 135 19.51 9.27 -1.35
C ASN A 135 20.90 8.91 -0.81
N ARG A 136 21.59 7.97 -1.46
CA ARG A 136 22.98 7.63 -1.12
C ARG A 136 23.92 8.80 -1.38
N LEU A 137 23.75 9.52 -2.50
CA LEU A 137 24.54 10.73 -2.76
C LEU A 137 24.26 11.84 -1.75
N LYS A 138 23.00 12.05 -1.37
CA LYS A 138 22.66 13.01 -0.30
C LYS A 138 23.33 12.64 1.02
N LEU A 139 23.32 11.36 1.37
CA LEU A 139 23.97 10.87 2.59
C LEU A 139 25.48 11.07 2.57
N LEU A 140 26.13 10.78 1.43
CA LEU A 140 27.56 11.06 1.24
C LEU A 140 27.89 12.56 1.38
N ALA A 141 26.95 13.43 1.01
CA ALA A 141 27.05 14.87 1.21
C ALA A 141 26.63 15.33 2.63
N GLY A 142 26.51 14.41 3.61
CA GLY A 142 26.11 14.70 4.98
C GLY A 142 24.64 15.07 5.16
N ARG A 143 23.76 14.75 4.21
CA ARG A 143 22.34 15.08 4.26
C ARG A 143 21.48 13.82 4.29
N VAL A 144 20.56 13.73 5.24
CA VAL A 144 19.56 12.67 5.29
C VAL A 144 18.38 13.05 4.36
N ALA A 145 18.04 12.17 3.43
CA ALA A 145 16.88 12.38 2.57
C ALA A 145 15.60 11.96 3.29
N PRO A 146 14.59 12.83 3.38
CA PRO A 146 13.27 12.43 3.85
C PRO A 146 12.65 11.40 2.89
N ILE A 147 11.89 10.45 3.42
CA ILE A 147 11.35 9.32 2.63
C ILE A 147 10.25 9.77 1.66
N ASP A 148 9.58 10.87 1.93
CA ASP A 148 8.43 11.37 1.16
C ASP A 148 8.49 12.86 0.80
N GLY A 149 9.69 13.44 0.81
CA GLY A 149 9.88 14.84 0.43
C GLY A 149 9.48 15.85 1.53
N ALA A 150 8.83 15.41 2.60
CA ALA A 150 8.54 16.25 3.76
C ALA A 150 9.82 16.60 4.53
N HIS A 151 9.84 17.74 5.21
CA HIS A 151 10.96 18.06 6.09
C HIS A 151 11.07 17.01 7.21
N TRP A 152 12.29 16.65 7.59
CA TRP A 152 12.52 15.59 8.59
C TRP A 152 11.84 15.84 9.94
N ALA A 153 11.58 17.11 10.28
CA ALA A 153 10.93 17.52 11.52
C ALA A 153 9.39 17.50 11.47
N ASP A 154 8.78 17.50 10.28
CA ASP A 154 7.34 17.77 10.12
C ASP A 154 6.53 16.53 9.70
N GLY A 155 7.18 15.43 9.40
CA GLY A 155 6.53 14.20 8.94
C GLY A 155 6.36 13.15 10.04
N PRO A 156 5.41 12.21 9.87
CA PRO A 156 5.31 11.05 10.74
C PRO A 156 6.61 10.23 10.70
N LEU A 157 6.97 9.64 11.83
CA LEU A 157 8.14 8.78 11.91
C LEU A 157 7.97 7.59 10.97
N LYS A 158 8.73 7.56 9.87
CA LYS A 158 8.77 6.44 8.93
C LYS A 158 10.08 5.69 9.01
N ARG A 159 10.01 4.37 9.02
CA ARG A 159 11.19 3.52 9.00
C ARG A 159 11.82 3.55 7.61
N ALA A 160 13.07 4.01 7.53
CA ALA A 160 13.83 3.95 6.30
C ALA A 160 14.20 2.49 6.00
N CYS A 161 13.75 1.97 4.86
CA CYS A 161 14.21 0.68 4.34
C CYS A 161 14.39 0.78 2.83
N GLY A 162 15.31 -0.03 2.30
CA GLY A 162 15.45 -0.23 0.87
C GLY A 162 14.57 -1.39 0.38
N VAL A 163 14.46 -1.52 -0.93
CA VAL A 163 13.78 -2.65 -1.59
C VAL A 163 14.40 -3.99 -1.13
N ARG A 164 15.73 -4.04 -1.00
CA ARG A 164 16.45 -5.24 -0.54
C ARG A 164 16.16 -5.57 0.92
N ASP A 165 16.07 -4.56 1.78
CA ASP A 165 15.83 -4.75 3.21
C ASP A 165 14.44 -5.35 3.44
N PHE A 166 13.42 -4.84 2.74
CA PHE A 166 12.08 -5.39 2.81
C PHE A 166 12.03 -6.84 2.26
N ALA A 167 12.66 -7.10 1.12
CA ALA A 167 12.70 -8.46 0.57
C ALA A 167 13.43 -9.45 1.49
N THR A 168 14.45 -9.01 2.22
CA THR A 168 15.13 -9.81 3.24
C THR A 168 14.20 -10.09 4.41
N LEU A 169 13.51 -9.08 4.93
CA LEU A 169 12.53 -9.22 6.00
C LEU A 169 11.41 -10.23 5.63
N ALA A 170 10.84 -10.11 4.43
CA ALA A 170 9.80 -11.01 3.96
C ALA A 170 10.27 -12.47 3.97
N ARG A 171 11.49 -12.74 3.45
CA ARG A 171 12.07 -14.09 3.43
C ARG A 171 12.39 -14.61 4.83
N GLU A 172 12.95 -13.78 5.71
CA GLU A 172 13.19 -14.15 7.12
C GLU A 172 11.91 -14.57 7.83
N MET A 173 10.79 -13.95 7.45
CA MET A 173 9.46 -14.26 7.98
C MET A 173 8.77 -15.40 7.23
N ARG A 174 9.48 -16.08 6.31
CA ARG A 174 9.02 -17.22 5.51
C ARG A 174 7.94 -16.89 4.48
N PHE A 175 7.78 -15.62 4.12
CA PHE A 175 6.93 -15.27 2.99
C PHE A 175 7.61 -15.61 1.66
N THR A 176 6.85 -16.18 0.75
CA THR A 176 7.23 -16.32 -0.65
C THR A 176 6.93 -15.01 -1.39
N ILE A 177 7.92 -14.43 -2.04
CA ILE A 177 7.73 -13.27 -2.92
C ILE A 177 7.31 -13.80 -4.30
N GLU A 178 6.01 -13.73 -4.61
CA GLU A 178 5.48 -14.15 -5.91
C GLU A 178 5.92 -13.18 -7.01
N THR A 179 5.75 -11.90 -6.74
CA THR A 179 6.06 -10.82 -7.69
C THR A 179 6.60 -9.62 -6.94
N ALA A 180 7.53 -8.93 -7.56
CA ALA A 180 8.03 -7.64 -7.10
C ALA A 180 8.17 -6.70 -8.29
N MET A 181 7.44 -5.58 -8.25
CA MET A 181 7.39 -4.57 -9.31
C MET A 181 8.11 -3.30 -8.85
N PRO A 182 9.21 -2.90 -9.51
CA PRO A 182 9.86 -1.63 -9.23
C PRO A 182 9.07 -0.51 -9.89
N LEU A 183 9.02 0.66 -9.26
CA LEU A 183 8.49 1.87 -9.87
C LEU A 183 9.55 2.97 -9.86
N SER A 184 9.63 3.72 -10.95
CA SER A 184 10.49 4.89 -11.08
C SER A 184 9.67 6.05 -11.65
N ASN A 185 9.60 7.17 -10.93
CA ASN A 185 8.73 8.30 -11.24
C ASN A 185 7.26 7.88 -11.46
N GLY A 186 6.74 6.99 -10.61
CA GLY A 186 5.37 6.47 -10.68
C GLY A 186 5.10 5.48 -11.83
N ARG A 187 6.10 5.14 -12.65
CA ARG A 187 5.96 4.19 -13.77
C ARG A 187 6.50 2.82 -13.39
N PRO A 188 5.71 1.74 -13.59
CA PRO A 188 6.18 0.39 -13.32
C PRO A 188 7.25 -0.04 -14.32
N GLY A 189 8.29 -0.69 -13.80
CA GLY A 189 9.31 -1.38 -14.58
C GLY A 189 8.99 -2.86 -14.77
N ALA A 190 9.94 -3.62 -15.31
CA ALA A 190 9.81 -5.07 -15.43
C ALA A 190 9.85 -5.74 -14.04
N PRO A 191 9.03 -6.78 -13.79
CA PRO A 191 9.08 -7.55 -12.54
C PRO A 191 10.50 -8.06 -12.25
N PHE A 192 10.92 -8.01 -10.99
CA PHE A 192 12.21 -8.55 -10.59
C PHE A 192 12.05 -9.62 -9.52
N ALA A 193 12.50 -10.84 -9.80
CA ALA A 193 12.64 -11.89 -8.78
C ALA A 193 14.10 -12.06 -8.33
N LYS A 194 15.07 -11.85 -9.23
CA LYS A 194 16.49 -12.15 -9.01
C LYS A 194 17.41 -10.91 -8.97
N THR A 195 17.02 -9.77 -9.55
CA THR A 195 17.87 -8.57 -9.70
C THR A 195 17.57 -7.47 -8.67
N LEU A 196 17.44 -7.84 -7.41
CA LEU A 196 17.15 -6.92 -6.31
C LEU A 196 18.10 -5.70 -6.23
N TRP A 197 19.38 -5.86 -6.63
CA TRP A 197 20.35 -4.78 -6.53
C TRP A 197 20.03 -3.58 -7.45
N ARG A 198 19.56 -3.85 -8.69
CA ARG A 198 19.20 -2.78 -9.63
C ARG A 198 17.95 -2.03 -9.15
N ALA A 199 16.92 -2.76 -8.72
CA ALA A 199 15.73 -2.17 -8.14
C ALA A 199 16.06 -1.37 -6.88
N ASN A 200 16.91 -1.91 -5.99
CA ASN A 200 17.36 -1.23 -4.78
C ASN A 200 18.16 0.05 -5.06
N LEU A 201 18.83 0.13 -6.21
CA LEU A 201 19.63 1.31 -6.59
C LEU A 201 18.79 2.34 -7.37
N LEU A 202 17.91 1.90 -8.28
CA LEU A 202 17.30 2.73 -9.31
C LEU A 202 15.82 2.99 -9.16
N ALA A 203 15.08 2.14 -8.42
CA ALA A 203 13.65 2.34 -8.22
C ALA A 203 13.39 3.31 -7.06
N ASP A 204 12.41 4.19 -7.22
CA ASP A 204 11.94 5.08 -6.15
C ASP A 204 11.11 4.31 -5.11
N GLU A 205 10.40 3.29 -5.56
CA GLU A 205 9.56 2.42 -4.75
C GLU A 205 9.42 1.03 -5.37
N ALA A 206 8.88 0.08 -4.63
CA ALA A 206 8.54 -1.24 -5.13
C ALA A 206 7.26 -1.78 -4.48
N VAL A 207 6.46 -2.50 -5.27
CA VAL A 207 5.27 -3.23 -4.82
C VAL A 207 5.59 -4.71 -4.82
N PHE A 208 5.33 -5.36 -3.71
CA PHE A 208 5.56 -6.79 -3.51
C PHE A 208 4.23 -7.51 -3.33
N LEU A 209 4.06 -8.63 -4.01
CA LEU A 209 3.01 -9.61 -3.76
C LEU A 209 3.63 -10.80 -3.01
N LEU A 210 3.10 -11.10 -1.84
CA LEU A 210 3.62 -12.10 -0.91
C LEU A 210 2.57 -13.17 -0.62
N THR A 211 3.02 -14.42 -0.46
CA THR A 211 2.23 -15.53 0.10
C THR A 211 2.88 -15.99 1.40
N PRO A 212 2.10 -16.17 2.49
CA PRO A 212 2.57 -16.65 3.80
C PRO A 212 3.20 -18.02 3.77
#